data_b4cf65034e8571eeb492e0b6302a3a56
#
_entry.id   b4cf65034e8571eeb492e0b6302a3a56
#
_cell.length_a   1.000
_cell.length_b   1.000
_cell.length_c   1.000
_cell.angle_alpha   90.00
_cell.angle_beta   90.00
_cell.angle_gamma   90.00
#
_symmetry.space_group_name_H-M   'P 1'
#
loop_
_entity.id
_entity.type
_entity.pdbx_description
1 polymer ?
#
loop_
_entity_poly.entity_id
_entity_poly.type
_entity_poly.pdbx_seq_one_letter_code
_entity_poly.pdbx_strand_id
1 'polypeptide(L)'
;MKIEPPNNCPSCDSTLIFDNNILYCLNSQCPAQGQKLVENFAKNMKILGMGPAAIKKLGFSSIYDIYSCSKDHMVECLGEALGNKLYANIENSKQASLNQILPSLGIPLVGKTAAEKVCSVAAHISDITSELANSVLGPTAADNLLYWLETEAWEELPFSFVSEKTKSGKTVCITGKLKSFKTKSEAAKYLQDKGYKVVDSITKTTNILVNESGIESEKTKKASANGTLIVNNILEL
;
A
#
# COMPACT_ATOMS: atom_id res chain seq x y z
N MET A 1 -1.63 -33.28 -29.47
CA MET A 1 -0.55 -32.31 -29.72
C MET A 1 0.15 -32.07 -28.38
N LYS A 2 1.43 -32.41 -28.24
CA LYS A 2 2.22 -32.04 -27.05
C LYS A 2 2.64 -30.61 -27.26
N ILE A 3 2.26 -29.70 -26.36
CA ILE A 3 2.72 -28.34 -26.35
C ILE A 3 4.06 -28.35 -25.61
N GLU A 4 5.15 -28.12 -26.33
CA GLU A 4 6.47 -27.97 -25.73
C GLU A 4 6.61 -26.53 -25.20
N PRO A 5 7.03 -26.36 -23.94
CA PRO A 5 7.24 -25.02 -23.40
C PRO A 5 8.45 -24.34 -24.12
N PRO A 6 8.40 -23.03 -24.33
CA PRO A 6 9.50 -22.32 -24.95
C PRO A 6 10.76 -22.34 -24.04
N ASN A 7 11.93 -22.42 -24.64
CA ASN A 7 13.19 -22.36 -23.91
C ASN A 7 13.64 -20.92 -23.62
N ASN A 8 13.22 -19.97 -24.46
CA ASN A 8 13.62 -18.57 -24.37
C ASN A 8 12.42 -17.66 -24.15
N CYS A 9 12.67 -16.56 -23.47
CA CYS A 9 11.67 -15.52 -23.20
C CYS A 9 11.24 -14.83 -24.51
N PRO A 10 9.96 -14.79 -24.84
CA PRO A 10 9.49 -14.17 -26.08
C PRO A 10 9.67 -12.63 -26.14
N SER A 11 10.03 -12.00 -25.02
CA SER A 11 10.21 -10.55 -24.92
C SER A 11 11.68 -10.11 -24.96
N CYS A 12 12.59 -10.89 -24.38
CA CYS A 12 14.02 -10.51 -24.26
C CYS A 12 14.98 -11.58 -24.70
N ASP A 13 14.49 -12.73 -25.20
CA ASP A 13 15.24 -13.89 -25.66
C ASP A 13 16.18 -14.56 -24.62
N SER A 14 16.11 -14.15 -23.36
CA SER A 14 16.86 -14.80 -22.29
C SER A 14 16.31 -16.18 -21.98
N THR A 15 17.17 -17.10 -21.56
CA THR A 15 16.78 -18.47 -21.18
C THR A 15 15.75 -18.44 -20.05
N LEU A 16 14.67 -19.21 -20.23
CA LEU A 16 13.65 -19.39 -19.22
C LEU A 16 14.03 -20.50 -18.23
N ILE A 17 13.68 -20.30 -16.97
CA ILE A 17 13.80 -21.32 -15.93
C ILE A 17 12.42 -21.91 -15.66
N PHE A 18 12.36 -23.25 -15.64
CA PHE A 18 11.16 -23.99 -15.34
C PHE A 18 11.20 -24.44 -13.88
N ASP A 19 10.37 -23.84 -13.05
CA ASP A 19 10.25 -24.18 -11.64
C ASP A 19 8.78 -24.35 -11.23
N ASN A 20 8.47 -25.42 -10.50
CA ASN A 20 7.12 -25.76 -10.04
C ASN A 20 6.03 -25.66 -11.14
N ASN A 21 6.33 -26.15 -12.34
CA ASN A 21 5.46 -26.09 -13.53
C ASN A 21 5.18 -24.68 -14.07
N ILE A 22 5.99 -23.69 -13.69
CA ILE A 22 5.91 -22.30 -14.18
C ILE A 22 7.23 -21.93 -14.84
N LEU A 23 7.13 -21.24 -15.99
CA LEU A 23 8.29 -20.68 -16.68
C LEU A 23 8.57 -19.26 -16.17
N TYR A 24 9.80 -19.03 -15.77
CA TYR A 24 10.28 -17.73 -15.27
C TYR A 24 11.38 -17.16 -16.16
N CYS A 25 11.28 -15.88 -16.48
CA CYS A 25 12.36 -15.09 -17.02
C CYS A 25 13.08 -14.40 -15.86
N LEU A 26 14.36 -14.68 -15.65
CA LEU A 26 15.16 -14.06 -14.58
C LEU A 26 15.92 -12.82 -15.03
N ASN A 27 15.77 -12.39 -16.29
CA ASN A 27 16.42 -11.18 -16.77
C ASN A 27 15.75 -9.94 -16.18
N SER A 28 16.40 -9.25 -15.25
CA SER A 28 15.93 -8.01 -14.63
C SER A 28 15.68 -6.87 -15.64
N GLN A 29 16.34 -6.92 -16.80
CA GLN A 29 16.18 -5.95 -17.89
C GLN A 29 15.11 -6.38 -18.90
N CYS A 30 14.30 -7.39 -18.61
CA CYS A 30 13.24 -7.84 -19.49
C CYS A 30 12.12 -6.79 -19.62
N PRO A 31 11.82 -6.28 -20.82
CA PRO A 31 10.78 -5.25 -21.01
C PRO A 31 9.40 -5.71 -20.51
N ALA A 32 9.06 -6.99 -20.65
CA ALA A 32 7.79 -7.53 -20.19
C ALA A 32 7.68 -7.51 -18.65
N GLN A 33 8.79 -7.74 -17.93
CA GLN A 33 8.80 -7.63 -16.46
C GLN A 33 8.66 -6.17 -16.02
N GLY A 34 9.38 -5.24 -16.65
CA GLY A 34 9.26 -3.83 -16.37
C GLY A 34 7.84 -3.32 -16.60
N GLN A 35 7.23 -3.63 -17.76
CA GLN A 35 5.83 -3.28 -18.03
C GLN A 35 4.86 -3.87 -16.98
N LYS A 36 5.11 -5.10 -16.53
CA LYS A 36 4.26 -5.73 -15.50
C LYS A 36 4.43 -5.08 -14.13
N LEU A 37 5.65 -4.65 -13.79
CA LEU A 37 5.90 -3.87 -12.58
C LEU A 37 5.12 -2.55 -12.62
N VAL A 38 5.21 -1.81 -13.72
CA VAL A 38 4.47 -0.55 -13.95
C VAL A 38 2.95 -0.77 -13.85
N GLU A 39 2.43 -1.84 -14.45
CA GLU A 39 0.99 -2.19 -14.37
C GLU A 39 0.56 -2.43 -12.91
N ASN A 40 1.30 -3.24 -12.18
CA ASN A 40 1.01 -3.55 -10.78
C ASN A 40 1.11 -2.31 -9.90
N PHE A 41 2.13 -1.49 -10.10
CA PHE A 41 2.30 -0.21 -9.41
C PHE A 41 1.09 0.71 -9.65
N ALA A 42 0.75 0.96 -10.91
CA ALA A 42 -0.36 1.83 -11.29
C ALA A 42 -1.71 1.36 -10.70
N LYS A 43 -1.93 0.03 -10.70
CA LYS A 43 -3.14 -0.57 -10.11
C LYS A 43 -3.20 -0.35 -8.60
N ASN A 44 -2.11 -0.60 -7.87
CA ASN A 44 -2.05 -0.46 -6.41
C ASN A 44 -2.14 1.01 -5.99
N MET A 45 -1.49 1.91 -6.74
CA MET A 45 -1.55 3.36 -6.56
C MET A 45 -2.86 3.98 -7.08
N LYS A 46 -3.74 3.18 -7.69
CA LYS A 46 -5.02 3.63 -8.28
C LYS A 46 -4.86 4.73 -9.35
N ILE A 47 -3.79 4.68 -10.13
CA ILE A 47 -3.57 5.60 -11.25
C ILE A 47 -4.49 5.20 -12.41
N LEU A 48 -5.66 5.82 -12.45
CA LEU A 48 -6.67 5.51 -13.47
C LEU A 48 -6.21 5.95 -14.87
N GLY A 49 -6.43 5.07 -15.85
CA GLY A 49 -6.02 5.29 -17.24
C GLY A 49 -4.68 4.66 -17.62
N MET A 50 -3.92 4.14 -16.65
CA MET A 50 -2.64 3.46 -16.87
C MET A 50 -2.84 1.94 -16.97
N GLY A 51 -3.54 1.50 -18.01
CA GLY A 51 -3.67 0.06 -18.32
C GLY A 51 -2.57 -0.43 -19.27
N PRO A 52 -2.51 -1.76 -19.56
CA PRO A 52 -1.46 -2.36 -20.40
C PRO A 52 -1.29 -1.68 -21.77
N ALA A 53 -2.39 -1.27 -22.40
CA ALA A 53 -2.34 -0.57 -23.68
C ALA A 53 -1.71 0.83 -23.60
N ALA A 54 -1.99 1.58 -22.52
CA ALA A 54 -1.39 2.88 -22.29
C ALA A 54 0.10 2.75 -21.96
N ILE A 55 0.47 1.81 -21.09
CA ILE A 55 1.86 1.50 -20.71
C ILE A 55 2.69 1.16 -21.95
N LYS A 56 2.15 0.30 -22.83
CA LYS A 56 2.81 -0.08 -24.08
C LYS A 56 2.98 1.10 -25.04
N LYS A 57 1.95 1.95 -25.20
CA LYS A 57 2.02 3.12 -26.07
C LYS A 57 3.00 4.18 -25.59
N LEU A 58 3.08 4.37 -24.27
CA LEU A 58 4.00 5.31 -23.62
C LEU A 58 5.42 4.76 -23.48
N GLY A 59 5.62 3.44 -23.70
CA GLY A 59 6.92 2.80 -23.61
C GLY A 59 7.43 2.64 -22.17
N PHE A 60 6.56 2.72 -21.15
CA PHE A 60 6.98 2.63 -19.76
C PHE A 60 7.47 1.23 -19.40
N SER A 61 8.63 1.16 -18.77
CA SER A 61 9.29 -0.07 -18.31
C SER A 61 9.72 0.00 -16.84
N SER A 62 9.68 1.19 -16.25
CA SER A 62 10.01 1.44 -14.84
C SER A 62 9.01 2.39 -14.18
N ILE A 63 9.01 2.42 -12.84
CA ILE A 63 8.20 3.39 -12.09
C ILE A 63 8.69 4.82 -12.34
N TYR A 64 9.99 5.01 -12.57
CA TYR A 64 10.59 6.31 -12.89
C TYR A 64 10.04 6.89 -14.19
N ASP A 65 9.79 6.06 -15.22
CA ASP A 65 9.21 6.51 -16.49
C ASP A 65 7.85 7.18 -16.29
N ILE A 66 7.06 6.71 -15.32
CA ILE A 66 5.75 7.28 -15.02
C ILE A 66 5.86 8.75 -14.60
N TYR A 67 6.83 9.05 -13.73
CA TYR A 67 6.96 10.37 -13.11
C TYR A 67 7.88 11.33 -13.88
N SER A 68 8.70 10.82 -14.78
CA SER A 68 9.54 11.61 -15.67
C SER A 68 8.85 11.98 -17.00
N CYS A 69 7.73 11.31 -17.33
CA CYS A 69 7.02 11.54 -18.58
C CYS A 69 6.30 12.89 -18.59
N SER A 70 6.51 13.66 -19.66
CA SER A 70 5.84 14.95 -19.83
C SER A 70 4.36 14.80 -20.19
N LYS A 71 3.57 15.82 -19.84
CA LYS A 71 2.16 15.90 -20.20
C LYS A 71 1.96 15.86 -21.73
N ASP A 72 2.81 16.58 -22.47
CA ASP A 72 2.70 16.68 -23.92
C ASP A 72 2.91 15.33 -24.60
N HIS A 73 3.89 14.55 -24.13
CA HIS A 73 4.11 13.19 -24.64
C HIS A 73 2.92 12.26 -24.34
N MET A 74 2.31 12.36 -23.15
CA MET A 74 1.10 11.58 -22.84
C MET A 74 -0.07 11.95 -23.76
N VAL A 75 -0.23 13.24 -24.07
CA VAL A 75 -1.27 13.73 -24.98
C VAL A 75 -1.00 13.26 -26.42
N GLU A 76 0.24 13.31 -26.86
CA GLU A 76 0.65 12.84 -28.19
C GLU A 76 0.37 11.34 -28.38
N CYS A 77 0.75 10.52 -27.40
CA CYS A 77 0.61 9.05 -27.48
C CYS A 77 -0.81 8.54 -27.27
N LEU A 78 -1.61 9.21 -26.42
CA LEU A 78 -2.93 8.70 -25.98
C LEU A 78 -4.11 9.54 -26.49
N GLY A 79 -3.85 10.71 -27.04
CA GLY A 79 -4.85 11.71 -27.38
C GLY A 79 -5.17 12.66 -26.21
N GLU A 80 -5.69 13.83 -26.51
CA GLU A 80 -5.86 14.96 -25.59
C GLU A 80 -6.66 14.57 -24.31
N ALA A 81 -7.82 13.95 -24.47
CA ALA A 81 -8.69 13.62 -23.34
C ALA A 81 -8.05 12.60 -22.38
N LEU A 82 -7.47 11.51 -22.92
CA LEU A 82 -6.87 10.46 -22.11
C LEU A 82 -5.51 10.90 -21.53
N GLY A 83 -4.68 11.58 -22.31
CA GLY A 83 -3.39 12.08 -21.86
C GLY A 83 -3.52 13.07 -20.71
N ASN A 84 -4.41 14.06 -20.83
CA ASN A 84 -4.67 15.02 -19.77
C ASN A 84 -5.19 14.36 -18.48
N LYS A 85 -6.12 13.41 -18.61
CA LYS A 85 -6.68 12.67 -17.47
C LYS A 85 -5.63 11.81 -16.78
N LEU A 86 -4.82 11.10 -17.56
CA LEU A 86 -3.75 10.27 -17.02
C LEU A 86 -2.72 11.11 -16.28
N TYR A 87 -2.27 12.22 -16.88
CA TYR A 87 -1.33 13.15 -16.25
C TYR A 87 -1.87 13.66 -14.91
N ALA A 88 -3.13 14.08 -14.84
CA ALA A 88 -3.74 14.53 -13.58
C ALA A 88 -3.79 13.41 -12.52
N ASN A 89 -4.05 12.16 -12.90
CA ASN A 89 -4.03 11.02 -12.00
C ASN A 89 -2.62 10.70 -11.47
N ILE A 90 -1.60 10.86 -12.32
CA ILE A 90 -0.19 10.71 -11.91
C ILE A 90 0.19 11.81 -10.92
N GLU A 91 -0.13 13.08 -11.20
CA GLU A 91 0.13 14.18 -10.27
C GLU A 91 -0.55 13.97 -8.90
N ASN A 92 -1.81 13.51 -8.91
CA ASN A 92 -2.53 13.19 -7.68
C ASN A 92 -1.87 12.04 -6.90
N SER A 93 -1.28 11.07 -7.59
CA SER A 93 -0.61 9.93 -6.94
C SER A 93 0.64 10.32 -6.15
N LYS A 94 1.27 11.46 -6.44
CA LYS A 94 2.44 11.97 -5.71
C LYS A 94 2.15 12.30 -4.24
N GLN A 95 0.86 12.47 -3.89
CA GLN A 95 0.42 12.72 -2.51
C GLN A 95 0.26 11.44 -1.68
N ALA A 96 0.59 10.28 -2.26
CA ALA A 96 0.45 9.01 -1.58
C ALA A 96 1.42 8.90 -0.38
N SER A 97 0.93 8.27 0.68
CA SER A 97 1.74 7.97 1.86
C SER A 97 2.60 6.73 1.68
N LEU A 98 3.61 6.54 2.54
CA LEU A 98 4.46 5.34 2.54
C LEU A 98 3.63 4.06 2.65
N ASN A 99 2.51 4.08 3.38
CA ASN A 99 1.58 2.96 3.52
C ASN A 99 0.98 2.49 2.18
N GLN A 100 0.80 3.41 1.24
CA GLN A 100 0.26 3.14 -0.10
C GLN A 100 1.37 2.81 -1.09
N ILE A 101 2.51 3.51 -0.99
CA ILE A 101 3.65 3.36 -1.90
C ILE A 101 4.35 2.03 -1.69
N LEU A 102 4.73 1.69 -0.45
CA LEU A 102 5.57 0.54 -0.14
C LEU A 102 5.04 -0.79 -0.70
N PRO A 103 3.74 -1.15 -0.56
CA PRO A 103 3.20 -2.38 -1.15
C PRO A 103 3.07 -2.33 -2.67
N SER A 104 3.25 -1.15 -3.29
CA SER A 104 3.13 -0.95 -4.74
C SER A 104 4.45 -1.12 -5.48
N LEU A 105 5.59 -1.03 -4.78
CA LEU A 105 6.94 -1.05 -5.36
C LEU A 105 7.36 -2.42 -5.94
N GLY A 106 6.55 -3.47 -5.72
CA GLY A 106 6.84 -4.81 -6.26
C GLY A 106 7.95 -5.56 -5.54
N ILE A 107 8.31 -5.13 -4.32
CA ILE A 107 9.33 -5.79 -3.49
C ILE A 107 8.80 -7.17 -3.08
N PRO A 108 9.52 -8.27 -3.34
CA PRO A 108 9.07 -9.61 -2.99
C PRO A 108 8.76 -9.74 -1.49
N LEU A 109 7.62 -10.34 -1.14
CA LEU A 109 7.11 -10.53 0.22
C LEU A 109 6.79 -9.24 1.00
N VAL A 110 6.93 -8.05 0.39
CA VAL A 110 6.57 -6.76 0.99
C VAL A 110 5.22 -6.29 0.41
N GLY A 111 4.17 -7.00 0.76
CA GLY A 111 2.80 -6.62 0.41
C GLY A 111 2.17 -5.70 1.46
N LYS A 112 0.85 -5.51 1.36
CA LYS A 112 0.09 -4.60 2.21
C LYS A 112 0.29 -4.83 3.72
N THR A 113 0.23 -6.08 4.17
CA THR A 113 0.40 -6.42 5.60
C THR A 113 1.82 -6.13 6.09
N ALA A 114 2.85 -6.39 5.27
CA ALA A 114 4.24 -6.07 5.59
C ALA A 114 4.43 -4.55 5.67
N ALA A 115 3.90 -3.81 4.69
CA ALA A 115 3.93 -2.35 4.68
C ALA A 115 3.24 -1.73 5.90
N GLU A 116 2.05 -2.24 6.31
CA GLU A 116 1.35 -1.78 7.51
C GLU A 116 2.22 -1.96 8.78
N LYS A 117 2.93 -3.10 8.90
CA LYS A 117 3.84 -3.35 10.03
C LYS A 117 5.02 -2.37 10.03
N VAL A 118 5.69 -2.20 8.90
CA VAL A 118 6.82 -1.26 8.77
C VAL A 118 6.37 0.17 9.07
N CYS A 119 5.27 0.63 8.48
CA CYS A 119 4.75 1.98 8.69
C CYS A 119 4.22 2.23 10.11
N SER A 120 3.95 1.18 10.90
CA SER A 120 3.59 1.34 12.31
C SER A 120 4.76 1.78 13.18
N VAL A 121 5.99 1.49 12.76
CA VAL A 121 7.23 1.77 13.51
C VAL A 121 8.14 2.81 12.83
N ALA A 122 8.15 2.88 11.49
CA ALA A 122 8.89 3.86 10.72
C ALA A 122 8.01 5.08 10.36
N ALA A 123 8.51 6.29 10.61
CA ALA A 123 7.81 7.51 10.22
C ALA A 123 8.11 7.91 8.77
N HIS A 124 9.31 7.59 8.30
CA HIS A 124 9.79 7.86 6.96
C HIS A 124 10.54 6.64 6.44
N ILE A 125 10.67 6.52 5.12
CA ILE A 125 11.37 5.38 4.50
C ILE A 125 12.84 5.28 4.96
N SER A 126 13.50 6.41 5.19
CA SER A 126 14.89 6.46 5.70
C SER A 126 15.06 5.96 7.14
N ASP A 127 13.96 5.83 7.90
CA ASP A 127 14.00 5.28 9.26
C ASP A 127 14.09 3.75 9.25
N ILE A 128 13.95 3.11 8.07
CA ILE A 128 13.93 1.66 7.93
C ILE A 128 15.36 1.12 8.00
N THR A 129 15.79 0.79 9.20
CA THR A 129 17.08 0.12 9.46
C THR A 129 16.92 -1.39 9.44
N SER A 130 18.03 -2.11 9.38
CA SER A 130 18.05 -3.58 9.48
C SER A 130 17.39 -4.08 10.78
N GLU A 131 17.68 -3.43 11.90
CA GLU A 131 17.05 -3.76 13.19
C GLU A 131 15.54 -3.60 13.13
N LEU A 132 15.06 -2.47 12.60
CA LEU A 132 13.64 -2.15 12.51
C LEU A 132 12.93 -3.12 11.57
N ALA A 133 13.47 -3.35 10.37
CA ALA A 133 12.88 -4.29 9.41
C ALA A 133 12.74 -5.70 10.01
N ASN A 134 13.79 -6.22 10.64
CA ASN A 134 13.80 -7.55 11.27
C ASN A 134 12.88 -7.64 12.51
N SER A 135 12.61 -6.54 13.19
CA SER A 135 11.70 -6.53 14.35
C SER A 135 10.23 -6.75 13.99
N VAL A 136 9.83 -6.42 12.73
CA VAL A 136 8.41 -6.43 12.31
C VAL A 136 8.13 -7.37 11.14
N LEU A 137 9.17 -7.74 10.36
CA LEU A 137 9.07 -8.62 9.20
C LEU A 137 9.77 -9.95 9.46
N GLY A 138 9.44 -10.97 8.67
CA GLY A 138 10.25 -12.18 8.61
C GLY A 138 11.59 -11.93 7.88
N PRO A 139 12.63 -12.74 8.14
CA PRO A 139 13.99 -12.50 7.62
C PRO A 139 14.03 -12.22 6.12
N THR A 140 13.46 -13.09 5.31
CA THR A 140 13.45 -12.94 3.84
C THR A 140 12.76 -11.66 3.36
N ALA A 141 11.67 -11.24 4.02
CA ALA A 141 10.96 -10.02 3.64
C ALA A 141 11.76 -8.78 4.06
N ALA A 142 12.44 -8.83 5.20
CA ALA A 142 13.32 -7.78 5.67
C ALA A 142 14.52 -7.62 4.73
N ASP A 143 15.18 -8.73 4.35
CA ASP A 143 16.31 -8.73 3.41
C ASP A 143 15.92 -8.16 2.04
N ASN A 144 14.76 -8.55 1.50
CA ASN A 144 14.27 -8.01 0.23
C ASN A 144 14.01 -6.50 0.30
N LEU A 145 13.44 -6.02 1.40
CA LEU A 145 13.19 -4.59 1.61
C LEU A 145 14.49 -3.80 1.70
N LEU A 146 15.44 -4.27 2.48
CA LEU A 146 16.74 -3.62 2.67
C LEU A 146 17.54 -3.61 1.37
N TYR A 147 17.57 -4.73 0.65
CA TYR A 147 18.21 -4.82 -0.67
C TYR A 147 17.60 -3.80 -1.65
N TRP A 148 16.27 -3.67 -1.68
CA TRP A 148 15.60 -2.68 -2.53
C TRP A 148 15.98 -1.25 -2.14
N LEU A 149 16.05 -0.93 -0.85
CA LEU A 149 16.43 0.40 -0.35
C LEU A 149 17.88 0.77 -0.69
N GLU A 150 18.76 -0.22 -0.79
CA GLU A 150 20.18 -0.03 -1.12
C GLU A 150 20.43 0.06 -2.64
N THR A 151 19.61 -0.62 -3.45
CA THR A 151 19.85 -0.77 -4.88
C THR A 151 19.03 0.16 -5.76
N GLU A 152 17.86 0.62 -5.28
CA GLU A 152 16.97 1.49 -6.04
C GLU A 152 17.16 2.95 -5.65
N ALA A 153 17.13 3.84 -6.63
CA ALA A 153 17.23 5.29 -6.44
C ALA A 153 15.89 5.89 -6.00
N TRP A 154 15.32 5.37 -4.92
CA TRP A 154 13.97 5.75 -4.47
C TRP A 154 13.84 7.25 -4.16
N GLU A 155 14.95 7.95 -3.82
CA GLU A 155 14.99 9.41 -3.63
C GLU A 155 14.63 10.19 -4.89
N GLU A 156 14.80 9.62 -6.08
CA GLU A 156 14.42 10.23 -7.35
C GLU A 156 12.91 10.20 -7.60
N LEU A 157 12.16 9.38 -6.87
CA LEU A 157 10.72 9.32 -6.98
C LEU A 157 10.07 10.50 -6.24
N PRO A 158 9.01 11.12 -6.81
CA PRO A 158 8.45 12.38 -6.32
C PRO A 158 7.48 12.17 -5.14
N PHE A 159 7.86 11.34 -4.17
CA PHE A 159 7.07 11.05 -2.99
C PHE A 159 7.71 11.63 -1.74
N SER A 160 6.90 11.99 -0.76
CA SER A 160 7.39 12.38 0.56
C SER A 160 7.88 11.20 1.38
N PHE A 161 7.48 9.95 1.03
CA PHE A 161 7.81 8.71 1.74
C PHE A 161 7.53 8.73 3.25
N VAL A 162 6.59 9.58 3.67
CA VAL A 162 6.14 9.68 5.05
C VAL A 162 5.02 8.68 5.29
N SER A 163 5.10 7.93 6.39
CA SER A 163 4.02 7.05 6.79
C SER A 163 2.84 7.90 7.31
N GLU A 164 1.64 7.51 6.93
CA GLU A 164 0.47 7.92 7.69
C GLU A 164 0.59 7.25 9.06
N LYS A 165 1.26 7.92 9.99
CA LYS A 165 1.19 7.48 11.38
C LYS A 165 -0.27 7.48 11.77
N THR A 166 -0.86 6.29 11.90
CA THR A 166 -1.93 6.12 12.86
C THR A 166 -1.32 6.55 14.18
N LYS A 167 -1.58 7.78 14.59
CA LYS A 167 -0.98 8.43 15.77
C LYS A 167 -1.11 7.60 17.04
N SER A 168 -1.89 6.53 17.02
CA SER A 168 -2.04 5.62 18.14
C SER A 168 -1.90 4.13 17.79
N GLY A 169 -2.02 3.70 16.54
CA GLY A 169 -2.06 2.28 16.15
C GLY A 169 -3.18 1.48 16.87
N LYS A 170 -3.89 2.14 17.78
CA LYS A 170 -4.91 1.51 18.62
C LYS A 170 -6.21 1.34 17.86
N THR A 171 -6.77 0.16 18.00
CA THR A 171 -8.05 -0.19 17.38
C THR A 171 -9.18 0.24 18.29
N VAL A 172 -10.14 0.99 17.76
CA VAL A 172 -11.30 1.52 18.51
C VAL A 172 -12.59 0.95 17.94
N CYS A 173 -13.45 0.42 18.80
CA CYS A 173 -14.82 0.04 18.46
C CYS A 173 -15.80 1.02 19.10
N ILE A 174 -16.85 1.40 18.39
CA ILE A 174 -17.90 2.30 18.90
C ILE A 174 -19.17 1.49 19.15
N THR A 175 -19.74 1.62 20.37
CA THR A 175 -21.01 0.99 20.72
C THR A 175 -22.03 2.00 21.28
N GLY A 176 -23.31 1.66 21.19
CA GLY A 176 -24.37 2.48 21.75
C GLY A 176 -24.66 3.77 20.98
N LYS A 177 -25.42 4.66 21.64
CA LYS A 177 -25.71 6.00 21.14
C LYS A 177 -24.62 6.95 21.62
N LEU A 178 -24.09 7.74 20.68
CA LEU A 178 -23.09 8.76 21.00
C LEU A 178 -23.78 10.02 21.57
N LYS A 179 -23.05 10.72 22.44
CA LYS A 179 -23.43 12.04 22.98
C LYS A 179 -22.65 13.15 22.28
N SER A 180 -21.41 12.88 21.92
CA SER A 180 -20.47 13.85 21.34
C SER A 180 -20.65 14.06 19.83
N PHE A 181 -21.26 13.09 19.11
CA PHE A 181 -21.47 13.13 17.67
C PHE A 181 -22.89 12.72 17.28
N LYS A 182 -23.41 13.31 16.21
CA LYS A 182 -24.76 12.97 15.71
C LYS A 182 -24.80 11.58 15.08
N THR A 183 -23.72 11.18 14.42
CA THR A 183 -23.62 9.88 13.73
C THR A 183 -22.34 9.15 14.10
N LYS A 184 -22.39 7.80 13.99
CA LYS A 184 -21.17 6.97 14.16
C LYS A 184 -20.13 7.22 13.06
N SER A 185 -20.57 7.63 11.87
CA SER A 185 -19.68 7.96 10.75
C SER A 185 -18.86 9.21 11.05
N GLU A 186 -19.45 10.24 11.63
CA GLU A 186 -18.73 11.45 12.06
C GLU A 186 -17.72 11.13 13.16
N ALA A 187 -18.12 10.33 14.15
CA ALA A 187 -17.25 9.88 15.22
C ALA A 187 -16.10 9.02 14.70
N ALA A 188 -16.37 8.12 13.74
CA ALA A 188 -15.37 7.31 13.11
C ALA A 188 -14.33 8.16 12.35
N LYS A 189 -14.80 9.17 11.59
CA LYS A 189 -13.92 10.11 10.89
C LYS A 189 -13.04 10.88 11.88
N TYR A 190 -13.61 11.41 12.95
CA TYR A 190 -12.87 12.11 14.01
C TYR A 190 -11.75 11.23 14.63
N LEU A 191 -12.07 9.95 14.92
CA LEU A 191 -11.08 9.01 15.43
C LEU A 191 -10.00 8.68 14.39
N GLN A 192 -10.38 8.53 13.11
CA GLN A 192 -9.43 8.30 12.02
C GLN A 192 -8.49 9.50 11.83
N ASP A 193 -9.00 10.73 11.90
CA ASP A 193 -8.21 11.96 11.83
C ASP A 193 -7.22 12.06 13.01
N LYS A 194 -7.57 11.48 14.16
CA LYS A 194 -6.67 11.32 15.33
C LYS A 194 -5.77 10.09 15.26
N GLY A 195 -5.90 9.29 14.20
CA GLY A 195 -5.04 8.14 13.92
C GLY A 195 -5.46 6.85 14.60
N TYR A 196 -6.70 6.69 15.00
CA TYR A 196 -7.25 5.44 15.49
C TYR A 196 -7.80 4.60 14.34
N LYS A 197 -7.64 3.27 14.41
CA LYS A 197 -8.29 2.34 13.48
C LYS A 197 -9.68 1.98 14.00
N VAL A 198 -10.73 2.48 13.36
CA VAL A 198 -12.11 2.18 13.77
C VAL A 198 -12.55 0.82 13.21
N VAL A 199 -13.12 -0.02 14.07
CA VAL A 199 -13.65 -1.36 13.74
C VAL A 199 -15.08 -1.52 14.19
N ASP A 200 -15.84 -2.35 13.47
CA ASP A 200 -17.26 -2.56 13.75
C ASP A 200 -17.52 -3.60 14.86
N SER A 201 -16.56 -4.46 15.15
CA SER A 201 -16.70 -5.55 16.11
C SER A 201 -15.53 -5.61 17.09
N ILE A 202 -15.81 -6.11 18.30
CA ILE A 202 -14.79 -6.38 19.32
C ILE A 202 -14.09 -7.71 19.03
N THR A 203 -12.77 -7.65 18.95
CA THR A 203 -11.88 -8.80 18.83
C THR A 203 -10.84 -8.77 19.95
N LYS A 204 -10.03 -9.83 20.11
CA LYS A 204 -8.92 -9.84 21.08
C LYS A 204 -7.86 -8.75 20.83
N THR A 205 -7.82 -8.21 19.60
CA THR A 205 -6.89 -7.15 19.20
C THR A 205 -7.50 -5.75 19.30
N THR A 206 -8.75 -5.61 19.77
CA THR A 206 -9.40 -4.31 19.97
C THR A 206 -8.87 -3.68 21.26
N ASN A 207 -8.28 -2.49 21.15
CA ASN A 207 -7.64 -1.81 22.29
C ASN A 207 -8.64 -0.98 23.10
N ILE A 208 -9.62 -0.34 22.43
CA ILE A 208 -10.53 0.62 23.06
C ILE A 208 -11.96 0.35 22.62
N LEU A 209 -12.91 0.40 23.55
CA LEU A 209 -14.34 0.45 23.28
C LEU A 209 -14.88 1.79 23.74
N VAL A 210 -15.45 2.58 22.81
CA VAL A 210 -16.19 3.79 23.15
C VAL A 210 -17.64 3.44 23.44
N ASN A 211 -18.13 3.77 24.65
CA ASN A 211 -19.49 3.57 25.10
C ASN A 211 -20.03 4.80 25.84
N GLU A 212 -20.38 5.86 25.11
CA GLU A 212 -20.93 7.10 25.72
C GLU A 212 -22.34 6.94 26.26
N SER A 213 -23.08 5.89 25.83
CA SER A 213 -24.43 5.64 26.35
C SER A 213 -24.45 5.15 27.80
N GLY A 214 -23.35 4.54 28.26
CA GLY A 214 -23.28 3.88 29.56
C GLY A 214 -24.10 2.59 29.66
N ILE A 215 -24.80 2.20 28.59
CA ILE A 215 -25.65 1.00 28.57
C ILE A 215 -24.77 -0.22 28.31
N GLU A 216 -24.93 -1.25 29.13
CA GLU A 216 -24.26 -2.51 28.94
C GLU A 216 -24.81 -3.24 27.70
N SER A 217 -23.92 -3.64 26.81
CA SER A 217 -24.21 -4.36 25.56
C SER A 217 -23.35 -5.61 25.45
N GLU A 218 -23.66 -6.49 24.51
CA GLU A 218 -22.79 -7.63 24.22
C GLU A 218 -21.35 -7.20 23.88
N LYS A 219 -21.17 -6.04 23.22
CA LYS A 219 -19.85 -5.49 22.96
C LYS A 219 -19.13 -5.08 24.23
N THR A 220 -19.85 -4.49 25.19
CA THR A 220 -19.29 -4.10 26.49
C THR A 220 -18.82 -5.34 27.28
N LYS A 221 -19.65 -6.39 27.31
CA LYS A 221 -19.28 -7.67 27.98
C LYS A 221 -18.06 -8.31 27.34
N LYS A 222 -18.00 -8.36 26.01
CA LYS A 222 -16.83 -8.88 25.27
C LYS A 222 -15.58 -8.02 25.50
N ALA A 223 -15.72 -6.70 25.56
CA ALA A 223 -14.61 -5.80 25.83
C ALA A 223 -14.02 -6.05 27.24
N SER A 224 -14.88 -6.15 28.25
CA SER A 224 -14.45 -6.45 29.62
C SER A 224 -13.76 -7.83 29.71
N ALA A 225 -14.31 -8.85 29.04
CA ALA A 225 -13.71 -10.18 29.01
C ALA A 225 -12.34 -10.22 28.30
N ASN A 226 -12.11 -9.36 27.33
CA ASN A 226 -10.85 -9.26 26.57
C ASN A 226 -9.82 -8.29 27.19
N GLY A 227 -10.15 -7.60 28.28
CA GLY A 227 -9.30 -6.56 28.87
C GLY A 227 -9.22 -5.28 28.02
N THR A 228 -10.20 -5.07 27.10
CA THR A 228 -10.28 -3.88 26.25
C THR A 228 -10.63 -2.66 27.11
N LEU A 229 -9.90 -1.55 26.96
CA LEU A 229 -10.20 -0.29 27.65
C LEU A 229 -11.57 0.25 27.24
N ILE A 230 -12.46 0.51 28.20
CA ILE A 230 -13.77 1.13 27.94
C ILE A 230 -13.71 2.61 28.28
N VAL A 231 -14.04 3.46 27.29
CA VAL A 231 -14.05 4.92 27.42
C VAL A 231 -15.47 5.43 27.23
N ASN A 232 -15.89 6.31 28.11
CA ASN A 232 -17.26 6.86 28.12
C ASN A 232 -17.37 8.22 27.42
N ASN A 233 -16.27 8.78 26.96
CA ASN A 233 -16.24 10.03 26.21
C ASN A 233 -15.22 9.92 25.07
N ILE A 234 -15.66 10.00 23.83
CA ILE A 234 -14.81 9.89 22.65
C ILE A 234 -13.81 11.06 22.51
N LEU A 235 -14.13 12.20 23.08
CA LEU A 235 -13.29 13.40 23.02
C LEU A 235 -12.04 13.30 23.91
N GLU A 236 -11.97 12.32 24.80
CA GLU A 236 -10.80 12.04 25.65
C GLU A 236 -9.72 11.22 24.92
N LEU A 237 -10.03 10.70 23.72
CA LEU A 237 -9.11 10.00 22.83
C LEU A 237 -8.44 10.98 21.88
#